data_c3686e90fee2ee79a42009ff82f4271f
#
_entry.id   c3686e90fee2ee79a42009ff82f4271f
#
_cell.length_a   1.000
_cell.length_b   1.000
_cell.length_c   1.000
_cell.angle_alpha   90.00
_cell.angle_beta   90.00
_cell.angle_gamma   90.00
#
_symmetry.space_group_name_H-M   'P 1'
#
loop_
_entity.id
_entity.type
_entity.pdbx_description
1 polymer ?
#
loop_
_entity_poly.entity_id
_entity_poly.type
_entity_poly.pdbx_seq_one_letter_code
_entity_poly.pdbx_strand_id
1 'polypeptide(L)'
;MKPLQYLSSSLAAIAIFSSSTVLAWTQRPPEPVAQCQVHSPYGFAQSSRQIQAICRQGYLVGYDAAAKIPEYVAYTLLPQNALGCVARTNAFTADQSITNGPRPDDYAATGYDKGHGVPDGDLSWDVQVEFESFLMTNMLPQAGSLNRGIWKLLETSVRGWAVQMNQPYTIYVGGIYNAQDKKIGTGVVVPHAYYKIVINNQTSAVAGWMFPHTPPYPNLGNDLTKFRLPIGQIEQQAGIKFHFPANAKEYSLVVNGRLTLVH
;
A
#
# COMPACT_ATOMS: atom_id res chain seq x y z
N MET A 1 -6.41 48.69 -73.36
CA MET A 1 -5.57 48.12 -72.24
C MET A 1 -6.35 48.34 -70.99
N LYS A 2 -6.85 47.24 -70.40
CA LYS A 2 -7.52 47.27 -69.06
C LYS A 2 -6.56 46.71 -68.05
N PRO A 3 -6.39 47.30 -66.79
CA PRO A 3 -5.52 46.75 -65.78
C PRO A 3 -6.18 45.57 -65.07
N LEU A 4 -5.38 44.52 -64.84
CA LEU A 4 -5.73 43.37 -64.02
C LEU A 4 -5.81 43.81 -62.54
N GLN A 5 -6.94 43.52 -61.91
CA GLN A 5 -7.09 43.60 -60.45
C GLN A 5 -6.58 42.32 -59.80
N TYR A 6 -5.59 42.42 -58.93
CA TYR A 6 -5.14 41.33 -58.03
C TYR A 6 -6.10 41.23 -56.85
N LEU A 7 -6.77 40.10 -56.74
CA LEU A 7 -7.50 39.70 -55.54
C LEU A 7 -6.51 39.11 -54.52
N SER A 8 -6.30 39.80 -53.43
CA SER A 8 -5.56 39.30 -52.28
C SER A 8 -6.47 38.42 -51.43
N SER A 9 -6.25 37.12 -51.46
CA SER A 9 -6.89 36.15 -50.55
C SER A 9 -6.16 36.13 -49.22
N SER A 10 -6.77 36.73 -48.18
CA SER A 10 -6.33 36.61 -46.80
C SER A 10 -6.68 35.23 -46.25
N LEU A 11 -5.69 34.39 -46.05
CA LEU A 11 -5.80 33.16 -45.30
C LEU A 11 -5.87 33.50 -43.79
N ALA A 12 -7.08 33.39 -43.23
CA ALA A 12 -7.27 33.44 -41.79
C ALA A 12 -6.75 32.08 -41.17
N ALA A 13 -5.65 32.13 -40.46
CA ALA A 13 -5.15 31.02 -39.67
C ALA A 13 -6.08 30.83 -38.47
N ILE A 14 -6.86 29.77 -38.45
CA ILE A 14 -7.62 29.35 -37.28
C ILE A 14 -6.64 28.67 -36.34
N ALA A 15 -6.21 29.37 -35.27
CA ALA A 15 -5.45 28.78 -34.16
C ALA A 15 -6.40 27.88 -33.35
N ILE A 16 -6.28 26.58 -33.53
CA ILE A 16 -6.93 25.59 -32.67
C ILE A 16 -6.17 25.55 -31.38
N PHE A 17 -6.63 26.29 -30.37
CA PHE A 17 -6.17 26.08 -28.97
C PHE A 17 -6.74 24.74 -28.49
N SER A 18 -5.96 23.69 -28.56
CA SER A 18 -6.23 22.46 -27.80
C SER A 18 -5.99 22.78 -26.33
N SER A 19 -7.03 23.13 -25.58
CA SER A 19 -6.99 23.12 -24.13
C SER A 19 -6.85 21.67 -23.68
N SER A 20 -5.62 21.25 -23.40
CA SER A 20 -5.37 20.05 -22.65
C SER A 20 -5.93 20.28 -21.25
N THR A 21 -7.15 19.80 -21.01
CA THR A 21 -7.68 19.67 -19.66
C THR A 21 -6.78 18.70 -18.93
N VAL A 22 -5.88 19.23 -18.10
CA VAL A 22 -5.19 18.42 -17.10
C VAL A 22 -6.31 17.89 -16.22
N LEU A 23 -6.60 16.59 -16.34
CA LEU A 23 -7.47 15.89 -15.42
C LEU A 23 -6.82 15.97 -14.04
N ALA A 24 -7.29 16.93 -13.23
CA ALA A 24 -6.88 17.00 -11.83
C ALA A 24 -7.44 15.73 -11.16
N TRP A 25 -6.55 14.94 -10.59
CA TRP A 25 -6.90 13.78 -9.78
C TRP A 25 -7.80 14.23 -8.65
N THR A 26 -9.01 13.70 -8.57
CA THR A 26 -9.94 13.96 -7.48
C THR A 26 -10.03 12.73 -6.59
N GLN A 27 -9.92 12.93 -5.29
CA GLN A 27 -10.16 11.85 -4.35
C GLN A 27 -11.62 11.41 -4.44
N ARG A 28 -11.82 10.12 -4.67
CA ARG A 28 -13.15 9.52 -4.53
C ARG A 28 -13.51 9.34 -3.07
N PRO A 29 -14.78 9.44 -2.67
CA PRO A 29 -15.22 8.99 -1.37
C PRO A 29 -14.87 7.50 -1.18
N PRO A 30 -14.68 7.03 0.08
CA PRO A 30 -14.53 5.60 0.34
C PRO A 30 -15.74 4.82 -0.19
N GLU A 31 -15.45 3.60 -0.66
CA GLU A 31 -16.49 2.64 -1.03
C GLU A 31 -17.20 2.11 0.22
N PRO A 32 -18.43 1.60 0.12
CA PRO A 32 -19.07 0.87 1.21
C PRO A 32 -18.16 -0.28 1.68
N VAL A 33 -17.96 -0.42 2.99
CA VAL A 33 -17.03 -1.39 3.58
C VAL A 33 -17.29 -2.83 3.10
N ALA A 34 -18.55 -3.19 2.84
CA ALA A 34 -18.91 -4.50 2.30
C ALA A 34 -18.25 -4.81 0.95
N GLN A 35 -17.93 -3.80 0.13
CA GLN A 35 -17.23 -4.01 -1.14
C GLN A 35 -15.77 -4.41 -0.94
N CYS A 36 -15.18 -4.08 0.20
CA CYS A 36 -13.81 -4.48 0.53
C CYS A 36 -13.67 -5.95 0.98
N GLN A 37 -14.74 -6.73 0.97
CA GLN A 37 -14.65 -8.18 1.18
C GLN A 37 -13.69 -8.85 0.19
N VAL A 38 -13.53 -8.30 -1.01
CA VAL A 38 -12.56 -8.79 -2.02
C VAL A 38 -11.10 -8.64 -1.57
N HIS A 39 -10.81 -7.70 -0.66
CA HIS A 39 -9.48 -7.46 -0.10
C HIS A 39 -9.24 -8.19 1.22
N SER A 40 -10.30 -8.73 1.82
CA SER A 40 -10.26 -9.51 3.05
C SER A 40 -11.22 -10.70 2.94
N PRO A 41 -10.97 -11.63 1.99
CA PRO A 41 -11.93 -12.66 1.58
C PRO A 41 -12.26 -13.66 2.70
N TYR A 42 -11.41 -13.75 3.72
CA TYR A 42 -11.59 -14.65 4.86
C TYR A 42 -12.27 -14.00 6.05
N GLY A 43 -12.58 -12.70 5.98
CA GLY A 43 -13.15 -11.89 7.04
C GLY A 43 -12.27 -10.70 7.41
N PHE A 44 -12.90 -9.63 7.91
CA PHE A 44 -12.18 -8.44 8.34
C PHE A 44 -11.36 -8.72 9.61
N ALA A 45 -10.13 -8.22 9.66
CA ALA A 45 -9.29 -8.34 10.84
C ALA A 45 -9.95 -7.66 12.05
N GLN A 46 -9.83 -8.27 13.22
CA GLN A 46 -10.38 -7.80 14.48
C GLN A 46 -9.27 -7.18 15.32
N SER A 47 -9.39 -5.90 15.62
CA SER A 47 -8.44 -5.17 16.44
C SER A 47 -8.87 -5.09 17.90
N SER A 48 -7.91 -5.06 18.81
CA SER A 48 -8.11 -4.66 20.21
C SER A 48 -8.27 -3.14 20.39
N ARG A 49 -7.99 -2.34 19.34
CA ARG A 49 -8.13 -0.89 19.29
C ARG A 49 -9.43 -0.48 18.60
N GLN A 50 -9.83 0.77 18.82
CA GLN A 50 -10.91 1.37 18.06
C GLN A 50 -10.36 1.85 16.72
N ILE A 51 -10.74 1.17 15.63
CA ILE A 51 -10.31 1.49 14.28
C ILE A 51 -11.49 1.86 13.39
N GLN A 52 -11.23 2.69 12.38
CA GLN A 52 -12.18 3.03 11.32
C GLN A 52 -11.82 2.22 10.06
N ALA A 53 -12.76 1.46 9.52
CA ALA A 53 -12.59 0.81 8.24
C ALA A 53 -12.78 1.82 7.10
N ILE A 54 -11.79 1.91 6.21
CA ILE A 54 -11.83 2.75 5.02
C ILE A 54 -11.63 1.84 3.81
N CYS A 55 -12.67 1.72 3.00
CA CYS A 55 -12.65 0.89 1.80
C CYS A 55 -12.26 1.73 0.57
N ARG A 56 -11.26 1.28 -0.16
CA ARG A 56 -10.84 1.82 -1.45
C ARG A 56 -10.98 0.74 -2.53
N GLN A 57 -11.02 1.12 -3.79
CA GLN A 57 -11.15 0.15 -4.88
C GLN A 57 -10.02 -0.89 -4.89
N GLY A 58 -8.81 -0.51 -4.49
CA GLY A 58 -7.62 -1.37 -4.50
C GLY A 58 -7.30 -2.02 -3.16
N TYR A 59 -7.87 -1.55 -2.03
CA TYR A 59 -7.48 -2.00 -0.69
C TYR A 59 -8.47 -1.59 0.42
N LEU A 60 -8.32 -2.22 1.57
CA LEU A 60 -9.01 -1.89 2.81
C LEU A 60 -8.00 -1.37 3.83
N VAL A 61 -8.35 -0.31 4.55
CA VAL A 61 -7.57 0.20 5.69
C VAL A 61 -8.36 0.00 6.97
N GLY A 62 -7.75 -0.59 7.98
CA GLY A 62 -8.15 -0.45 9.38
C GLY A 62 -7.37 0.72 9.99
N TYR A 63 -7.97 1.91 10.02
CA TYR A 63 -7.30 3.15 10.40
C TYR A 63 -7.46 3.44 11.90
N ASP A 64 -6.34 3.65 12.60
CA ASP A 64 -6.31 4.14 13.97
C ASP A 64 -6.19 5.68 13.98
N ALA A 65 -7.31 6.35 14.28
CA ALA A 65 -7.36 7.81 14.32
C ALA A 65 -6.53 8.42 15.47
N ALA A 66 -6.33 7.69 16.55
CA ALA A 66 -5.52 8.16 17.69
C ALA A 66 -4.01 8.10 17.38
N ALA A 67 -3.59 7.09 16.63
CA ALA A 67 -2.21 6.93 16.16
C ALA A 67 -1.94 7.65 14.84
N LYS A 68 -2.99 8.02 14.09
CA LYS A 68 -2.93 8.62 12.74
C LYS A 68 -2.19 7.77 11.71
N ILE A 69 -2.28 6.45 11.83
CA ILE A 69 -1.69 5.48 10.90
C ILE A 69 -2.67 4.35 10.61
N PRO A 70 -2.50 3.60 9.53
CA PRO A 70 -3.16 2.33 9.37
C PRO A 70 -2.62 1.34 10.41
N GLU A 71 -3.51 0.74 11.21
CA GLU A 71 -3.18 -0.40 12.04
C GLU A 71 -2.93 -1.64 11.17
N TYR A 72 -3.78 -1.77 10.13
CA TYR A 72 -3.53 -2.69 9.04
C TYR A 72 -4.05 -2.14 7.70
N VAL A 73 -3.43 -2.59 6.63
CA VAL A 73 -3.94 -2.49 5.26
C VAL A 73 -4.10 -3.90 4.74
N ALA A 74 -5.24 -4.19 4.11
CA ALA A 74 -5.50 -5.48 3.47
C ALA A 74 -5.77 -5.29 1.98
N TYR A 75 -5.20 -6.14 1.14
CA TYR A 75 -5.46 -6.11 -0.29
C TYR A 75 -5.28 -7.49 -0.92
N THR A 76 -5.95 -7.71 -2.05
CA THR A 76 -5.75 -8.90 -2.87
C THR A 76 -4.99 -8.54 -4.13
N LEU A 77 -3.79 -9.10 -4.27
CA LEU A 77 -2.95 -8.96 -5.45
C LEU A 77 -3.30 -10.07 -6.44
N LEU A 78 -3.90 -9.69 -7.55
CA LEU A 78 -4.16 -10.59 -8.68
C LEU A 78 -2.94 -10.61 -9.62
N PRO A 79 -2.64 -11.74 -10.29
CA PRO A 79 -1.52 -11.84 -11.22
C PRO A 79 -1.53 -10.75 -12.30
N GLN A 80 -2.69 -10.46 -12.89
CA GLN A 80 -2.83 -9.41 -13.90
C GLN A 80 -2.63 -8.01 -13.34
N ASN A 81 -3.00 -7.75 -12.08
CA ASN A 81 -2.80 -6.46 -11.43
C ASN A 81 -1.31 -6.23 -11.12
N ALA A 82 -0.58 -7.29 -10.81
CA ALA A 82 0.86 -7.26 -10.58
C ALA A 82 1.67 -6.88 -11.85
N LEU A 83 1.04 -6.93 -13.02
CA LEU A 83 1.61 -6.52 -14.31
C LEU A 83 1.20 -5.10 -14.71
N GLY A 84 0.58 -4.34 -13.83
CA GLY A 84 0.19 -2.96 -14.09
C GLY A 84 1.37 -2.09 -14.54
N CYS A 85 1.10 -1.11 -15.40
CA CYS A 85 2.12 -0.26 -16.00
C CYS A 85 1.83 1.25 -15.86
N VAL A 86 0.86 1.61 -15.01
CA VAL A 86 0.60 3.02 -14.69
C VAL A 86 1.83 3.60 -14.01
N ALA A 87 2.27 4.76 -14.52
CA ALA A 87 3.44 5.44 -13.98
C ALA A 87 3.17 5.95 -12.57
N ARG A 88 4.16 5.82 -11.69
CA ARG A 88 4.11 6.31 -10.32
C ARG A 88 3.91 7.83 -10.28
N THR A 89 2.83 8.28 -9.63
CA THR A 89 2.48 9.71 -9.57
C THR A 89 3.21 10.47 -8.46
N ASN A 90 3.61 9.82 -7.37
CA ASN A 90 4.11 10.44 -6.13
C ASN A 90 3.14 11.48 -5.54
N ALA A 91 1.85 11.34 -5.78
CA ALA A 91 0.78 12.28 -5.43
C ALA A 91 0.36 12.19 -3.95
N PHE A 92 1.34 12.14 -3.02
CA PHE A 92 1.05 12.09 -1.59
C PHE A 92 0.10 13.20 -1.17
N THR A 93 -1.05 12.83 -0.62
CA THR A 93 -2.08 13.80 -0.25
C THR A 93 -2.88 13.32 0.98
N ALA A 94 -3.37 14.28 1.78
CA ALA A 94 -4.24 13.97 2.90
C ALA A 94 -5.52 13.28 2.41
N ASP A 95 -5.97 12.28 3.14
CA ASP A 95 -7.25 11.62 2.84
C ASP A 95 -8.41 12.49 3.33
N GLN A 96 -9.21 13.00 2.41
CA GLN A 96 -10.33 13.90 2.71
C GLN A 96 -11.48 13.21 3.44
N SER A 97 -11.52 11.89 3.47
CA SER A 97 -12.53 11.14 4.23
C SER A 97 -12.24 11.10 5.74
N ILE A 98 -11.05 11.57 6.15
CA ILE A 98 -10.61 11.56 7.56
C ILE A 98 -10.43 12.99 8.08
N THR A 99 -11.17 13.33 9.09
CA THR A 99 -10.98 14.59 9.82
C THR A 99 -9.71 14.51 10.67
N ASN A 100 -8.84 15.53 10.60
CA ASN A 100 -7.57 15.59 11.33
C ASN A 100 -6.62 14.40 11.05
N GLY A 101 -6.74 13.77 9.89
CA GLY A 101 -5.84 12.73 9.42
C GLY A 101 -4.40 13.23 9.17
N PRO A 102 -3.47 12.30 8.88
CA PRO A 102 -2.10 12.65 8.58
C PRO A 102 -1.99 13.41 7.25
N ARG A 103 -0.96 14.25 7.17
CA ARG A 103 -0.64 15.07 5.99
C ARG A 103 0.78 14.79 5.52
N PRO A 104 1.09 15.06 4.25
CA PRO A 104 2.47 14.95 3.74
C PRO A 104 3.49 15.74 4.58
N ASP A 105 3.09 16.91 5.09
CA ASP A 105 3.94 17.79 5.89
C ASP A 105 4.29 17.21 7.27
N ASP A 106 3.49 16.28 7.80
CA ASP A 106 3.81 15.58 9.06
C ASP A 106 5.12 14.80 8.97
N TYR A 107 5.57 14.46 7.76
CA TYR A 107 6.81 13.74 7.49
C TYR A 107 7.99 14.67 7.15
N ALA A 108 7.74 15.95 6.91
CA ALA A 108 8.77 16.90 6.51
C ALA A 108 9.88 16.99 7.56
N ALA A 109 11.15 16.93 7.13
CA ALA A 109 12.34 17.03 7.98
C ALA A 109 12.41 16.02 9.15
N THR A 110 11.62 14.97 9.14
CA THR A 110 11.59 13.94 10.22
C THR A 110 12.63 12.85 10.05
N GLY A 111 13.14 12.66 8.84
CA GLY A 111 14.04 11.56 8.47
C GLY A 111 13.31 10.25 8.13
N TYR A 112 11.98 10.23 8.20
CA TYR A 112 11.18 9.06 7.81
C TYR A 112 10.64 9.22 6.39
N ASP A 113 10.63 8.10 5.66
CA ASP A 113 9.90 7.97 4.39
C ASP A 113 8.39 7.82 4.68
N LYS A 114 7.57 8.25 3.73
CA LYS A 114 6.14 7.88 3.65
C LYS A 114 6.06 6.45 3.11
N GLY A 115 6.19 5.46 4.00
CA GLY A 115 6.16 4.04 3.63
C GLY A 115 4.73 3.60 3.33
N HIS A 116 4.55 2.95 2.20
CA HIS A 116 3.25 2.45 1.78
C HIS A 116 2.83 1.21 2.58
N GLY A 117 1.56 1.13 2.97
CA GLY A 117 0.92 -0.11 3.37
C GLY A 117 0.73 -1.02 2.15
N VAL A 118 -0.21 -0.71 1.26
CA VAL A 118 -0.22 -1.31 -0.08
C VAL A 118 0.69 -0.51 -1.00
N PRO A 119 1.71 -1.14 -1.64
CA PRO A 119 2.64 -0.43 -2.51
C PRO A 119 1.97 0.00 -3.83
N ASP A 120 2.35 1.16 -4.36
CA ASP A 120 1.86 1.67 -5.64
C ASP A 120 2.04 0.68 -6.79
N GLY A 121 3.16 -0.06 -6.80
CA GLY A 121 3.43 -1.07 -7.82
C GLY A 121 2.45 -2.25 -7.82
N ASP A 122 1.72 -2.53 -6.74
CA ASP A 122 0.66 -3.53 -6.69
C ASP A 122 -0.69 -2.96 -7.14
N LEU A 123 -0.81 -1.63 -7.24
CA LEU A 123 -2.00 -0.89 -7.64
C LEU A 123 -1.86 -0.18 -8.99
N SER A 124 -0.76 -0.36 -9.70
CA SER A 124 -0.45 0.29 -10.98
C SER A 124 -1.24 -0.27 -12.18
N TRP A 125 -2.35 -0.96 -11.95
CA TRP A 125 -3.23 -1.52 -12.97
C TRP A 125 -4.37 -0.57 -13.40
N ASP A 126 -4.62 0.46 -12.59
CA ASP A 126 -5.60 1.52 -12.87
C ASP A 126 -5.07 2.84 -12.35
N VAL A 127 -5.27 3.92 -13.08
CA VAL A 127 -4.68 5.23 -12.80
C VAL A 127 -5.24 5.84 -11.51
N GLN A 128 -6.54 5.67 -11.26
CA GLN A 128 -7.19 6.19 -10.06
C GLN A 128 -6.82 5.35 -8.83
N VAL A 129 -6.69 4.04 -8.99
CA VAL A 129 -6.28 3.12 -7.92
C VAL A 129 -4.82 3.36 -7.53
N GLU A 130 -3.94 3.63 -8.51
CA GLU A 130 -2.56 4.02 -8.26
C GLU A 130 -2.50 5.34 -7.48
N PHE A 131 -3.24 6.36 -7.91
CA PHE A 131 -3.34 7.62 -7.17
C PHE A 131 -3.81 7.42 -5.72
N GLU A 132 -4.81 6.58 -5.49
CA GLU A 132 -5.32 6.29 -4.14
C GLU A 132 -4.28 5.59 -3.25
N SER A 133 -3.27 4.93 -3.83
CA SER A 133 -2.15 4.36 -3.06
C SER A 133 -1.37 5.42 -2.29
N PHE A 134 -1.38 6.69 -2.73
CA PHE A 134 -0.68 7.83 -2.13
C PHE A 134 -1.48 8.59 -1.07
N LEU A 135 -2.70 8.14 -0.74
CA LEU A 135 -3.45 8.71 0.38
C LEU A 135 -2.71 8.48 1.70
N MET A 136 -2.61 9.53 2.52
CA MET A 136 -1.84 9.46 3.77
C MET A 136 -2.39 8.44 4.77
N THR A 137 -3.63 7.99 4.62
CA THR A 137 -4.21 6.86 5.38
C THR A 137 -3.60 5.50 5.01
N ASN A 138 -2.87 5.40 3.90
CA ASN A 138 -2.07 4.24 3.51
C ASN A 138 -0.60 4.36 3.93
N MET A 139 -0.19 5.44 4.60
CA MET A 139 1.21 5.74 4.89
C MET A 139 1.61 5.40 6.33
N LEU A 140 2.82 4.86 6.46
CA LEU A 140 3.47 4.50 7.71
C LEU A 140 4.86 5.17 7.76
N PRO A 141 5.25 5.84 8.87
CA PRO A 141 6.59 6.43 9.00
C PRO A 141 7.67 5.34 9.04
N GLN A 142 8.42 5.16 7.97
CA GLN A 142 9.46 4.15 7.87
C GLN A 142 10.85 4.77 7.69
N ALA A 143 11.85 4.22 8.40
CA ALA A 143 13.24 4.56 8.13
C ALA A 143 13.61 4.13 6.69
N GLY A 144 14.39 4.97 5.99
CA GLY A 144 14.77 4.68 4.61
C GLY A 144 15.55 3.37 4.44
N SER A 145 16.32 2.96 5.47
CA SER A 145 17.02 1.66 5.48
C SER A 145 16.08 0.46 5.44
N LEU A 146 14.92 0.56 6.09
CA LEU A 146 13.87 -0.46 6.02
C LEU A 146 13.08 -0.33 4.72
N ASN A 147 12.47 0.84 4.48
CA ASN A 147 11.51 1.08 3.38
C ASN A 147 12.12 0.78 2.01
N ARG A 148 13.32 1.31 1.74
CA ARG A 148 14.01 1.13 0.46
C ARG A 148 14.88 -0.11 0.38
N GLY A 149 15.02 -0.85 1.52
CA GLY A 149 15.80 -2.07 1.67
C GLY A 149 14.94 -3.32 1.63
N ILE A 150 14.99 -4.09 2.74
CA ILE A 150 14.37 -5.42 2.83
C ILE A 150 12.84 -5.39 2.71
N TRP A 151 12.19 -4.27 3.08
CA TRP A 151 10.75 -4.09 2.90
C TRP A 151 10.37 -4.10 1.42
N LYS A 152 11.05 -3.28 0.61
CA LYS A 152 10.89 -3.26 -0.85
C LYS A 152 11.22 -4.62 -1.48
N LEU A 153 12.24 -5.33 -0.95
CA LEU A 153 12.57 -6.68 -1.43
C LEU A 153 11.40 -7.63 -1.24
N LEU A 154 10.74 -7.63 -0.05
CA LEU A 154 9.58 -8.47 0.19
C LEU A 154 8.41 -8.11 -0.73
N GLU A 155 8.11 -6.83 -0.93
CA GLU A 155 7.06 -6.38 -1.87
C GLU A 155 7.32 -6.88 -3.29
N THR A 156 8.55 -6.71 -3.78
CA THR A 156 8.94 -7.17 -5.11
C THR A 156 8.86 -8.70 -5.21
N SER A 157 9.21 -9.42 -4.15
CA SER A 157 9.13 -10.88 -4.11
C SER A 157 7.69 -11.37 -4.18
N VAL A 158 6.77 -10.77 -3.39
CA VAL A 158 5.34 -11.13 -3.40
C VAL A 158 4.73 -10.88 -4.77
N ARG A 159 5.03 -9.73 -5.38
CA ARG A 159 4.59 -9.40 -6.75
C ARG A 159 5.14 -10.42 -7.76
N GLY A 160 6.41 -10.77 -7.64
CA GLY A 160 7.04 -11.80 -8.47
C GLY A 160 6.36 -13.16 -8.33
N TRP A 161 5.97 -13.56 -7.11
CA TRP A 161 5.24 -14.83 -6.90
C TRP A 161 3.85 -14.80 -7.55
N ALA A 162 3.11 -13.69 -7.42
CA ALA A 162 1.80 -13.57 -8.05
C ALA A 162 1.87 -13.79 -9.57
N VAL A 163 2.86 -13.19 -10.22
CA VAL A 163 3.08 -13.31 -11.67
C VAL A 163 3.58 -14.71 -12.05
N GLN A 164 4.67 -15.18 -11.42
CA GLN A 164 5.34 -16.44 -11.80
C GLN A 164 4.48 -17.67 -11.53
N MET A 165 3.73 -17.66 -10.43
CA MET A 165 2.85 -18.76 -10.08
C MET A 165 1.46 -18.64 -10.71
N ASN A 166 1.14 -17.48 -11.28
CA ASN A 166 -0.20 -17.12 -11.77
C ASN A 166 -1.29 -17.38 -10.72
N GLN A 167 -1.04 -16.90 -9.49
CA GLN A 167 -1.91 -17.14 -8.34
C GLN A 167 -2.22 -15.83 -7.60
N PRO A 168 -3.46 -15.67 -7.08
CA PRO A 168 -3.82 -14.51 -6.28
C PRO A 168 -3.31 -14.65 -4.84
N TYR A 169 -2.92 -13.52 -4.26
CA TYR A 169 -2.47 -13.42 -2.87
C TYR A 169 -3.29 -12.39 -2.12
N THR A 170 -3.72 -12.72 -0.91
CA THR A 170 -4.23 -11.72 0.06
C THR A 170 -3.09 -11.33 1.00
N ILE A 171 -2.89 -10.04 1.16
CA ILE A 171 -1.79 -9.48 1.95
C ILE A 171 -2.36 -8.59 3.06
N TYR A 172 -1.87 -8.77 4.30
CA TYR A 172 -2.05 -7.84 5.40
C TYR A 172 -0.72 -7.19 5.74
N VAL A 173 -0.74 -5.88 5.96
CA VAL A 173 0.43 -5.06 6.26
C VAL A 173 0.08 -4.12 7.40
N GLY A 174 0.98 -3.92 8.36
CA GLY A 174 0.77 -2.92 9.41
C GLY A 174 2.00 -2.63 10.25
N GLY A 175 1.81 -1.68 11.17
CA GLY A 175 2.80 -1.33 12.17
C GLY A 175 2.47 -1.97 13.51
N ILE A 176 3.52 -2.28 14.29
CA ILE A 176 3.40 -2.65 15.70
C ILE A 176 3.83 -1.44 16.52
N TYR A 177 2.93 -0.94 17.35
CA TYR A 177 3.12 0.31 18.08
C TYR A 177 2.37 0.32 19.41
N ASN A 178 2.80 1.25 20.28
CA ASN A 178 2.17 1.49 21.57
C ASN A 178 2.14 3.00 21.91
N ALA A 179 1.61 3.36 23.06
CA ALA A 179 1.45 4.76 23.46
C ALA A 179 2.78 5.51 23.70
N GLN A 180 3.86 4.78 23.97
CA GLN A 180 5.20 5.30 24.25
C GLN A 180 6.03 5.53 22.99
N ASP A 181 5.58 5.02 21.84
CA ASP A 181 6.31 5.19 20.59
C ASP A 181 6.38 6.65 20.16
N LYS A 182 7.49 6.99 19.48
CA LYS A 182 7.74 8.31 18.95
C LYS A 182 6.59 8.77 18.06
N LYS A 183 6.29 10.06 18.10
CA LYS A 183 5.35 10.72 17.18
C LYS A 183 6.05 11.76 16.33
N ILE A 184 5.58 11.94 15.11
CA ILE A 184 6.04 12.98 14.18
C ILE A 184 4.88 13.91 13.79
N GLY A 185 5.20 15.08 13.28
CA GLY A 185 4.22 16.06 12.81
C GLY A 185 3.12 16.32 13.82
N THR A 186 1.87 16.23 13.38
CA THR A 186 0.69 16.47 14.19
C THR A 186 0.26 15.29 15.06
N GLY A 187 1.16 14.36 15.36
CA GLY A 187 0.92 13.22 16.25
C GLY A 187 0.87 11.85 15.54
N VAL A 188 1.45 11.73 14.35
CA VAL A 188 1.56 10.45 13.63
C VAL A 188 2.54 9.54 14.37
N VAL A 189 2.07 8.39 14.82
CA VAL A 189 2.90 7.42 15.56
C VAL A 189 3.90 6.74 14.64
N VAL A 190 5.13 6.56 15.12
CA VAL A 190 6.19 5.82 14.43
C VAL A 190 6.24 4.40 15.02
N PRO A 191 5.77 3.37 14.32
CA PRO A 191 5.82 1.99 14.80
C PRO A 191 7.25 1.53 15.09
N HIS A 192 7.42 0.71 16.14
CA HIS A 192 8.72 0.12 16.49
C HIS A 192 9.01 -1.20 15.76
N ALA A 193 8.01 -1.76 15.05
CA ALA A 193 8.16 -2.86 14.11
C ALA A 193 7.10 -2.81 13.02
N TYR A 194 7.33 -3.53 11.94
CA TYR A 194 6.35 -3.69 10.84
C TYR A 194 6.16 -5.15 10.54
N TYR A 195 4.93 -5.53 10.19
CA TYR A 195 4.62 -6.89 9.78
C TYR A 195 4.02 -6.91 8.38
N LYS A 196 4.19 -8.06 7.72
CA LYS A 196 3.49 -8.41 6.48
C LYS A 196 3.10 -9.88 6.56
N ILE A 197 1.81 -10.16 6.32
CA ILE A 197 1.25 -11.52 6.23
C ILE A 197 0.81 -11.71 4.79
N VAL A 198 1.19 -12.82 4.19
CA VAL A 198 0.89 -13.17 2.80
C VAL A 198 0.17 -14.50 2.77
N ILE A 199 -1.00 -14.53 2.16
CA ILE A 199 -1.85 -15.70 2.00
C ILE A 199 -1.93 -16.02 0.51
N ASN A 200 -1.55 -17.22 0.12
CA ASN A 200 -1.82 -17.72 -1.21
C ASN A 200 -3.26 -18.22 -1.26
N ASN A 201 -4.13 -17.56 -2.01
CA ASN A 201 -5.57 -17.85 -2.02
C ASN A 201 -5.91 -19.16 -2.73
N GLN A 202 -4.99 -19.71 -3.54
CA GLN A 202 -5.20 -20.97 -4.23
C GLN A 202 -4.76 -22.18 -3.39
N THR A 203 -3.64 -22.05 -2.66
CA THR A 203 -3.06 -23.18 -1.91
C THR A 203 -3.35 -23.12 -0.42
N SER A 204 -3.90 -22.00 0.06
CA SER A 204 -4.10 -21.69 1.48
C SER A 204 -2.79 -21.63 2.30
N ALA A 205 -1.65 -21.46 1.62
CA ALA A 205 -0.38 -21.26 2.26
C ALA A 205 -0.33 -19.85 2.88
N VAL A 206 0.15 -19.75 4.11
CA VAL A 206 0.26 -18.48 4.85
C VAL A 206 1.69 -18.27 5.33
N ALA A 207 2.18 -17.04 5.21
CA ALA A 207 3.50 -16.69 5.65
C ALA A 207 3.53 -15.29 6.29
N GLY A 208 4.22 -15.15 7.42
CA GLY A 208 4.37 -13.89 8.14
C GLY A 208 5.81 -13.42 8.27
N TRP A 209 6.01 -12.13 8.20
CA TRP A 209 7.30 -11.46 8.46
C TRP A 209 7.09 -10.32 9.45
N MET A 210 8.09 -10.09 10.30
CA MET A 210 8.15 -8.93 11.16
C MET A 210 9.56 -8.35 11.15
N PHE A 211 9.65 -7.05 10.91
CA PHE A 211 10.90 -6.31 10.81
C PHE A 211 11.00 -5.31 11.95
N PRO A 212 12.09 -5.31 12.73
CA PRO A 212 12.32 -4.32 13.77
C PRO A 212 12.51 -2.94 13.16
N HIS A 213 11.98 -1.91 13.82
CA HIS A 213 12.10 -0.53 13.41
C HIS A 213 12.42 0.38 14.59
N THR A 214 13.59 0.17 15.17
CA THR A 214 14.11 0.93 16.30
C THR A 214 15.45 1.58 15.97
N PRO A 215 15.73 2.79 16.50
CA PRO A 215 17.05 3.41 16.33
C PRO A 215 18.18 2.47 16.72
N PRO A 216 19.30 2.50 16.03
CA PRO A 216 19.73 3.44 14.98
C PRO A 216 19.22 3.10 13.55
N TYR A 217 18.17 2.31 13.37
CA TYR A 217 17.60 1.88 12.08
C TYR A 217 18.63 1.21 11.16
N PRO A 218 19.22 0.09 11.55
CA PRO A 218 20.26 -0.56 10.78
C PRO A 218 19.71 -1.07 9.43
N ASN A 219 20.61 -1.23 8.48
CA ASN A 219 20.30 -2.01 7.28
C ASN A 219 20.11 -3.47 7.67
N LEU A 220 18.93 -4.03 7.41
CA LEU A 220 18.57 -5.41 7.77
C LEU A 220 19.08 -6.47 6.77
N GLY A 221 19.80 -6.04 5.74
CA GLY A 221 20.28 -6.92 4.68
C GLY A 221 19.17 -7.34 3.71
N ASN A 222 19.31 -8.53 3.12
CA ASN A 222 18.42 -9.04 2.08
C ASN A 222 17.92 -10.48 2.32
N ASP A 223 18.13 -11.01 3.52
CA ASP A 223 17.70 -12.36 3.87
C ASP A 223 16.34 -12.30 4.60
N LEU A 224 15.26 -12.49 3.83
CA LEU A 224 13.90 -12.49 4.35
C LEU A 224 13.62 -13.63 5.33
N THR A 225 14.41 -14.71 5.32
CA THR A 225 14.18 -15.86 6.20
C THR A 225 14.40 -15.54 7.68
N LYS A 226 15.30 -14.59 7.96
CA LYS A 226 15.63 -14.13 9.32
C LYS A 226 14.48 -13.39 10.02
N PHE A 227 13.51 -12.90 9.27
CA PHE A 227 12.41 -12.09 9.76
C PHE A 227 11.07 -12.80 9.73
N ARG A 228 11.11 -14.10 9.43
CA ARG A 228 9.94 -14.96 9.51
C ARG A 228 9.49 -15.14 10.94
N LEU A 229 8.17 -14.96 11.17
CA LEU A 229 7.57 -15.24 12.47
C LEU A 229 6.28 -16.04 12.32
N PRO A 230 5.96 -16.90 13.29
CA PRO A 230 4.65 -17.51 13.40
C PRO A 230 3.54 -16.45 13.43
N ILE A 231 2.45 -16.70 12.71
CA ILE A 231 1.33 -15.76 12.61
C ILE A 231 0.77 -15.40 13.99
N GLY A 232 0.62 -16.38 14.87
CA GLY A 232 0.14 -16.13 16.23
C GLY A 232 1.02 -15.17 17.04
N GLN A 233 2.33 -15.12 16.78
CA GLN A 233 3.23 -14.15 17.41
C GLN A 233 3.03 -12.74 16.83
N ILE A 234 2.80 -12.64 15.52
CA ILE A 234 2.48 -11.35 14.88
C ILE A 234 1.15 -10.82 15.43
N GLU A 235 0.12 -11.65 15.49
CA GLU A 235 -1.19 -11.30 16.06
C GLU A 235 -1.07 -10.81 17.50
N GLN A 236 -0.32 -11.52 18.32
CA GLN A 236 -0.11 -11.16 19.73
C GLN A 236 0.56 -9.79 19.87
N GLN A 237 1.60 -9.52 19.08
CA GLN A 237 2.32 -8.25 19.15
C GLN A 237 1.56 -7.09 18.54
N ALA A 238 0.82 -7.33 17.45
CA ALA A 238 0.00 -6.32 16.80
C ALA A 238 -1.31 -6.01 17.56
N GLY A 239 -1.80 -6.94 18.37
CA GLY A 239 -3.11 -6.83 19.01
C GLY A 239 -4.26 -7.00 18.01
N ILE A 240 -4.02 -7.75 16.94
CA ILE A 240 -4.96 -7.97 15.84
C ILE A 240 -5.18 -9.46 15.64
N LYS A 241 -6.43 -9.84 15.38
CA LYS A 241 -6.80 -11.19 14.97
C LYS A 241 -7.14 -11.19 13.49
N PHE A 242 -6.39 -11.96 12.71
CA PHE A 242 -6.63 -12.13 11.28
C PHE A 242 -7.47 -13.37 11.02
N HIS A 243 -8.20 -13.36 9.90
CA HIS A 243 -8.94 -14.52 9.43
C HIS A 243 -8.21 -15.17 8.25
N PHE A 244 -8.23 -16.49 8.23
CA PHE A 244 -7.51 -17.31 7.26
C PHE A 244 -8.44 -18.35 6.64
N PRO A 245 -8.08 -18.95 5.49
CA PRO A 245 -8.78 -20.13 4.99
C PRO A 245 -8.87 -21.21 6.07
N ALA A 246 -9.97 -21.96 6.13
CA ALA A 246 -10.15 -23.03 7.12
C ALA A 246 -9.06 -24.12 7.08
N ASN A 247 -8.44 -24.31 5.92
CA ASN A 247 -7.34 -25.24 5.69
C ASN A 247 -5.98 -24.54 5.60
N ALA A 248 -5.85 -23.33 6.20
CA ALA A 248 -4.61 -22.56 6.18
C ALA A 248 -3.43 -23.37 6.72
N LYS A 249 -2.32 -23.31 6.00
CA LYS A 249 -1.06 -23.95 6.36
C LYS A 249 0.02 -22.89 6.46
N GLU A 250 0.62 -22.79 7.63
CA GLU A 250 1.71 -21.88 7.86
C GLU A 250 3.03 -22.45 7.33
N TYR A 251 3.77 -21.64 6.58
CA TYR A 251 5.02 -22.04 5.95
C TYR A 251 6.18 -21.20 6.46
N SER A 252 7.33 -21.83 6.68
CA SER A 252 8.52 -21.16 7.24
C SER A 252 9.49 -20.63 6.19
N LEU A 253 9.42 -21.13 4.96
CA LEU A 253 10.44 -20.84 3.96
C LEU A 253 9.86 -20.57 2.58
N VAL A 254 10.37 -19.52 1.92
CA VAL A 254 10.15 -19.29 0.49
C VAL A 254 11.44 -19.65 -0.23
N VAL A 255 11.45 -20.74 -0.97
CA VAL A 255 12.59 -21.15 -1.81
C VAL A 255 12.16 -21.08 -3.26
N ASN A 256 12.93 -20.37 -4.08
CA ASN A 256 12.67 -20.22 -5.54
C ASN A 256 11.23 -19.76 -5.86
N GLY A 257 10.69 -18.82 -5.07
CA GLY A 257 9.35 -18.31 -5.25
C GLY A 257 8.21 -19.23 -4.80
N ARG A 258 8.50 -20.35 -4.16
CA ARG A 258 7.52 -21.26 -3.58
C ARG A 258 7.53 -21.18 -2.06
N LEU A 259 6.32 -21.14 -1.47
CA LEU A 259 6.16 -21.30 -0.03
C LEU A 259 6.31 -22.81 0.29
N THR A 260 7.25 -23.15 1.18
CA THR A 260 7.52 -24.54 1.57
C THR A 260 7.04 -24.78 3.00
N LEU A 261 6.37 -25.91 3.25
CA LEU A 261 5.92 -26.30 4.60
C LEU A 261 7.10 -26.43 5.57
N VAL A 262 6.92 -25.93 6.80
CA VAL A 262 7.75 -26.32 7.94
C VAL A 262 7.19 -27.63 8.47
N HIS A 263 8.00 -28.65 8.46
CA HIS A 263 7.74 -29.90 9.19
C HIS A 263 8.27 -29.79 10.61
#